data_136f4d3cdf864cd59258d4feebf6f3a8
#
_entry.id   136f4d3cdf864cd59258d4feebf6f3a8
#
_cell.length_a   1.000
_cell.length_b   1.000
_cell.length_c   1.000
_cell.angle_alpha   90.00
_cell.angle_beta   90.00
_cell.angle_gamma   90.00
#
_symmetry.space_group_name_H-M   'P 1'
#
loop_
_entity.id
_entity.type
_entity.pdbx_description
1 polymer ?
#
loop_
_entity_poly.entity_id
_entity_poly.type
_entity_poly.pdbx_seq_one_letter_code
_entity_poly.pdbx_strand_id
1 'polypeptide(L)'
;RDIALDRPTDSLRDGICCLLRILRHLPGFRGYDVVQIISPYFLRLRSERTLPVYRYLQRHNGKVFLGAFGTDYYYIRACMETSTFHYSDFKIGDRYRDTAFNQITLQDWYYGGAARATRAIAETCNGIIACLWEYYASYQPYFSDKTAFIPLPIDLREVTSRVRGVPEKLNFFIGIQSARSNLKGTDVMLPVLQEVQRKYSELCRITEVHDVPY
;
A
#
# COMPACT_ATOMS: atom_id res chain seq x y z
N ARG A 1 -14.51 1.60 -20.32
CA ARG A 1 -13.40 2.11 -21.15
C ARG A 1 -12.42 2.82 -20.26
N ASP A 2 -11.17 2.36 -20.24
CA ASP A 2 -10.14 2.93 -19.38
C ASP A 2 -9.72 4.32 -19.90
N ILE A 3 -9.60 5.28 -18.96
CA ILE A 3 -9.15 6.63 -19.27
C ILE A 3 -7.83 6.84 -18.53
N ALA A 4 -6.73 6.95 -19.25
CA ALA A 4 -5.44 7.31 -18.70
C ALA A 4 -5.41 8.81 -18.38
N LEU A 5 -5.47 9.15 -17.11
CA LEU A 5 -5.47 10.54 -16.64
C LEU A 5 -4.06 11.11 -16.43
N ASP A 6 -3.10 10.26 -16.13
CA ASP A 6 -1.75 10.66 -15.78
C ASP A 6 -0.69 10.15 -16.77
N ARG A 7 0.41 10.87 -16.83
CA ARG A 7 1.68 10.42 -17.39
C ARG A 7 2.75 10.63 -16.33
N PRO A 8 3.78 9.77 -16.25
CA PRO A 8 4.92 10.02 -15.37
C PRO A 8 5.58 11.34 -15.81
N THR A 9 5.73 12.26 -14.88
CA THR A 9 6.22 13.59 -15.22
C THR A 9 6.91 14.25 -14.04
N ASP A 10 8.09 14.82 -14.30
CA ASP A 10 8.88 15.56 -13.34
C ASP A 10 8.86 17.08 -13.59
N SER A 11 8.07 17.53 -14.59
CA SER A 11 8.03 18.93 -14.98
C SER A 11 6.73 19.64 -14.58
N LEU A 12 6.81 20.94 -14.32
CA LEU A 12 5.66 21.80 -14.06
C LEU A 12 4.63 21.77 -15.21
N ARG A 13 5.14 21.75 -16.46
CA ARG A 13 4.32 21.68 -17.68
C ARG A 13 3.45 20.42 -17.70
N ASP A 14 4.02 19.32 -17.33
CA ASP A 14 3.32 18.03 -17.31
C ASP A 14 2.26 18.00 -16.20
N GLY A 15 2.57 18.58 -15.04
CA GLY A 15 1.57 18.74 -13.98
C GLY A 15 0.36 19.57 -14.41
N ILE A 16 0.57 20.62 -15.21
CA ILE A 16 -0.51 21.43 -15.80
C ILE A 16 -1.30 20.59 -16.82
N CYS A 17 -0.62 19.89 -17.71
CA CYS A 17 -1.28 19.00 -18.70
C CYS A 17 -2.10 17.91 -18.02
N CYS A 18 -1.60 17.32 -16.94
CA CYS A 18 -2.33 16.33 -16.14
C CYS A 18 -3.60 16.97 -15.54
N LEU A 19 -3.48 18.14 -14.93
CA LEU A 19 -4.63 18.84 -14.35
C LEU A 19 -5.70 19.18 -15.42
N LEU A 20 -5.30 19.73 -16.57
CA LEU A 20 -6.22 20.02 -17.67
C LEU A 20 -6.93 18.76 -18.19
N ARG A 21 -6.23 17.64 -18.26
CA ARG A 21 -6.82 16.35 -18.64
C ARG A 21 -7.85 15.88 -17.61
N ILE A 22 -7.51 15.96 -16.32
CA ILE A 22 -8.46 15.63 -15.25
C ILE A 22 -9.71 16.50 -15.37
N LEU A 23 -9.55 17.82 -15.46
CA LEU A 23 -10.67 18.75 -15.58
C LEU A 23 -11.56 18.46 -16.80
N ARG A 24 -10.96 18.13 -17.94
CA ARG A 24 -11.69 17.75 -19.16
C ARG A 24 -12.54 16.49 -18.98
N HIS A 25 -12.06 15.50 -18.25
CA HIS A 25 -12.75 14.23 -18.02
C HIS A 25 -13.66 14.23 -16.79
N LEU A 26 -13.48 15.19 -15.90
CA LEU A 26 -14.21 15.26 -14.63
C LEU A 26 -15.75 15.20 -14.79
N PRO A 27 -16.39 15.85 -15.78
CA PRO A 27 -17.82 15.72 -15.98
C PRO A 27 -18.29 14.29 -16.28
N GLY A 28 -17.41 13.44 -16.82
CA GLY A 28 -17.70 12.03 -17.07
C GLY A 28 -17.62 11.14 -15.83
N PHE A 29 -17.13 11.66 -14.70
CA PHE A 29 -17.03 10.93 -13.43
C PHE A 29 -18.19 11.29 -12.48
N ARG A 30 -19.42 11.34 -12.99
CA ARG A 30 -20.62 11.63 -12.23
C ARG A 30 -21.72 10.62 -12.53
N GLY A 31 -22.66 10.47 -11.59
CA GLY A 31 -23.83 9.62 -11.76
C GLY A 31 -23.56 8.14 -11.49
N TYR A 32 -22.43 7.78 -10.86
CA TYR A 32 -22.17 6.42 -10.43
C TYR A 32 -22.78 6.17 -9.04
N ASP A 33 -23.35 4.98 -8.86
CA ASP A 33 -23.87 4.56 -7.54
C ASP A 33 -22.72 4.40 -6.54
N VAL A 34 -21.57 3.87 -7.01
CA VAL A 34 -20.39 3.62 -6.20
C VAL A 34 -19.13 4.07 -6.94
N VAL A 35 -18.28 4.79 -6.23
CA VAL A 35 -16.91 5.13 -6.65
C VAL A 35 -15.94 4.57 -5.61
N GLN A 36 -14.95 3.81 -6.03
CA GLN A 36 -13.85 3.38 -5.19
C GLN A 36 -12.58 4.09 -5.62
N ILE A 37 -11.95 4.81 -4.70
CA ILE A 37 -10.61 5.34 -4.87
C ILE A 37 -9.60 4.34 -4.28
N ILE A 38 -8.57 4.00 -5.05
CA ILE A 38 -7.56 2.98 -4.67
C ILE A 38 -6.73 3.37 -3.46
N SER A 39 -6.49 4.67 -3.29
CA SER A 39 -5.71 5.22 -2.20
C SER A 39 -6.00 6.71 -2.06
N PRO A 40 -5.58 7.38 -1.00
CA PRO A 40 -5.62 8.84 -0.93
C PRO A 40 -4.84 9.53 -2.07
N TYR A 41 -3.94 8.79 -2.73
CA TYR A 41 -3.13 9.18 -3.87
C TYR A 41 -3.66 8.66 -5.21
N PHE A 42 -4.96 8.67 -5.40
CA PHE A 42 -5.60 8.17 -6.63
C PHE A 42 -5.32 9.00 -7.88
N LEU A 43 -4.70 10.16 -7.74
CA LEU A 43 -4.19 11.00 -8.83
C LEU A 43 -2.73 11.37 -8.57
N ARG A 44 -1.91 11.41 -9.63
CA ARG A 44 -0.51 11.86 -9.54
C ARG A 44 -0.41 13.40 -9.49
N LEU A 45 -1.08 13.97 -8.49
CA LEU A 45 -1.00 15.38 -8.12
C LEU A 45 -0.47 15.48 -6.71
N ARG A 46 0.02 16.66 -6.32
CA ARG A 46 0.26 16.93 -4.90
C ARG A 46 -1.02 16.62 -4.13
N SER A 47 -0.91 15.93 -3.01
CA SER A 47 -2.04 15.36 -2.27
C SER A 47 -3.16 16.35 -1.98
N GLU A 48 -2.81 17.59 -1.65
CA GLU A 48 -3.78 18.64 -1.39
C GLU A 48 -4.61 19.01 -2.62
N ARG A 49 -4.03 18.85 -3.82
CA ARG A 49 -4.74 19.11 -5.10
C ARG A 49 -5.69 17.97 -5.50
N THR A 50 -5.60 16.82 -4.87
CA THR A 50 -6.56 15.72 -5.08
C THR A 50 -7.87 15.97 -4.36
N LEU A 51 -7.88 16.72 -3.25
CA LEU A 51 -9.08 16.99 -2.45
C LEU A 51 -10.22 17.67 -3.21
N PRO A 52 -10.00 18.69 -4.06
CA PRO A 52 -11.08 19.24 -4.88
C PRO A 52 -11.73 18.20 -5.79
N VAL A 53 -10.93 17.30 -6.39
CA VAL A 53 -11.43 16.22 -7.25
C VAL A 53 -12.22 15.21 -6.42
N TYR A 54 -11.69 14.81 -5.26
CA TYR A 54 -12.41 13.94 -4.33
C TYR A 54 -13.76 14.52 -3.90
N ARG A 55 -13.81 15.80 -3.54
CA ARG A 55 -15.06 16.49 -3.18
C ARG A 55 -16.05 16.56 -4.35
N TYR A 56 -15.54 16.69 -5.58
CA TYR A 56 -16.36 16.59 -6.77
C TYR A 56 -16.97 15.20 -6.89
N LEU A 57 -16.19 14.13 -6.73
CA LEU A 57 -16.68 12.76 -6.77
C LEU A 57 -17.76 12.52 -5.71
N GLN A 58 -17.55 12.99 -4.48
CA GLN A 58 -18.54 12.87 -3.40
C GLN A 58 -19.87 13.57 -3.71
N ARG A 59 -19.82 14.75 -4.33
CA ARG A 59 -21.02 15.56 -4.61
C ARG A 59 -21.84 15.04 -5.77
N HIS A 60 -21.24 14.32 -6.70
CA HIS A 60 -21.86 13.95 -7.97
C HIS A 60 -22.08 12.44 -8.13
N ASN A 61 -21.79 11.65 -7.10
CA ASN A 61 -21.95 10.19 -7.11
C ASN A 61 -22.67 9.72 -5.83
N GLY A 62 -23.11 8.47 -5.81
CA GLY A 62 -23.87 7.91 -4.69
C GLY A 62 -22.98 7.71 -3.46
N LYS A 63 -22.03 6.77 -3.50
CA LYS A 63 -21.13 6.47 -2.40
C LYS A 63 -19.68 6.48 -2.87
N VAL A 64 -18.77 6.99 -2.03
CA VAL A 64 -17.33 6.97 -2.29
C VAL A 64 -16.63 6.17 -1.21
N PHE A 65 -15.91 5.12 -1.61
CA PHE A 65 -15.12 4.26 -0.74
C PHE A 65 -13.64 4.54 -0.90
N LEU A 66 -12.92 4.52 0.23
CA LEU A 66 -11.47 4.60 0.28
C LEU A 66 -10.86 3.20 0.31
N GLY A 67 -9.93 2.91 -0.59
CA GLY A 67 -9.04 1.76 -0.51
C GLY A 67 -7.86 2.03 0.43
N ALA A 68 -7.75 1.26 1.48
CA ALA A 68 -6.57 1.19 2.35
C ALA A 68 -5.69 0.04 1.84
N PHE A 69 -4.94 0.29 0.76
CA PHE A 69 -4.20 -0.72 0.01
C PHE A 69 -2.69 -0.47 -0.02
N GLY A 70 -2.20 0.42 0.81
CA GLY A 70 -0.78 0.77 0.85
C GLY A 70 -0.43 1.73 1.98
N THR A 71 0.79 2.21 1.93
CA THR A 71 1.31 3.17 2.91
C THR A 71 0.54 4.48 2.82
N ASP A 72 0.02 4.92 3.96
CA ASP A 72 -0.65 6.20 4.14
C ASP A 72 -0.51 6.70 5.60
N TYR A 73 -1.18 7.79 5.93
CA TYR A 73 -1.11 8.39 7.25
C TYR A 73 -1.47 7.42 8.39
N TYR A 74 -2.56 6.66 8.26
CA TYR A 74 -3.02 5.77 9.35
C TYR A 74 -2.13 4.56 9.51
N TYR A 75 -1.62 4.01 8.40
CA TYR A 75 -0.64 2.93 8.45
C TYR A 75 0.66 3.40 9.13
N ILE A 76 1.21 4.54 8.71
CA ILE A 76 2.43 5.10 9.34
C ILE A 76 2.20 5.38 10.83
N ARG A 77 1.04 5.95 11.17
CA ARG A 77 0.67 6.22 12.56
C ARG A 77 0.64 4.94 13.39
N ALA A 78 0.03 3.87 12.88
CA ALA A 78 0.02 2.58 13.54
C ALA A 78 1.42 1.99 13.73
N CYS A 79 2.32 2.19 12.75
CA CYS A 79 3.72 1.77 12.85
C CYS A 79 4.52 2.59 13.87
N MET A 80 4.23 3.88 14.03
CA MET A 80 5.05 4.81 14.80
C MET A 80 4.57 5.02 16.25
N GLU A 81 3.27 5.19 16.43
CA GLU A 81 2.70 5.68 17.70
C GLU A 81 2.09 4.57 18.57
N THR A 82 1.75 3.43 17.97
CA THR A 82 1.01 2.39 18.69
C THR A 82 1.84 1.13 18.86
N SER A 83 1.40 0.26 19.76
CA SER A 83 1.93 -1.11 19.89
C SER A 83 1.25 -2.11 18.94
N THR A 84 0.52 -1.62 17.93
CA THR A 84 -0.20 -2.48 16.97
C THR A 84 0.73 -3.43 16.24
N PHE A 85 1.92 -2.94 15.86
CA PHE A 85 2.92 -3.74 15.16
C PHE A 85 4.23 -3.78 15.94
N HIS A 86 4.76 -5.00 16.18
CA HIS A 86 6.12 -5.18 16.73
C HIS A 86 7.20 -4.86 15.71
N TYR A 87 6.90 -5.04 14.42
CA TYR A 87 7.78 -4.80 13.29
C TYR A 87 7.04 -4.04 12.22
N SER A 88 7.74 -3.16 11.54
CA SER A 88 7.19 -2.41 10.41
C SER A 88 8.29 -1.86 9.53
N ASP A 89 7.94 -1.22 8.44
CA ASP A 89 8.86 -0.46 7.60
C ASP A 89 9.62 0.60 8.39
N PHE A 90 9.04 1.09 9.49
CA PHE A 90 9.55 2.20 10.29
C PHE A 90 10.21 1.79 11.59
N LYS A 91 9.89 0.60 12.13
CA LYS A 91 10.42 0.12 13.41
C LYS A 91 10.81 -1.37 13.35
N ILE A 92 11.86 -1.72 14.09
CA ILE A 92 12.20 -3.09 14.47
C ILE A 92 12.24 -3.12 15.99
N GLY A 93 11.24 -3.72 16.60
CA GLY A 93 10.99 -3.56 18.05
C GLY A 93 10.80 -2.07 18.38
N ASP A 94 11.51 -1.58 19.41
CA ASP A 94 11.45 -0.18 19.82
C ASP A 94 12.37 0.77 19.02
N ARG A 95 13.17 0.22 18.12
CA ARG A 95 14.16 0.99 17.36
C ARG A 95 13.57 1.51 16.06
N TYR A 96 13.64 2.83 15.88
CA TYR A 96 13.31 3.46 14.61
C TYR A 96 14.34 3.12 13.53
N ARG A 97 13.88 2.85 12.32
CA ARG A 97 14.70 2.63 11.12
C ARG A 97 14.91 3.96 10.41
N ASP A 98 15.97 4.65 10.78
CA ASP A 98 16.31 5.96 10.21
C ASP A 98 16.97 5.79 8.84
N THR A 99 16.15 5.59 7.83
CA THR A 99 16.56 5.52 6.41
C THR A 99 16.13 6.79 5.68
N ALA A 100 16.85 7.18 4.63
CA ALA A 100 16.46 8.33 3.80
C ALA A 100 15.03 8.19 3.25
N PHE A 101 14.63 6.97 2.89
CA PHE A 101 13.27 6.67 2.45
C PHE A 101 12.24 6.97 3.56
N ASN A 102 12.48 6.51 4.78
CA ASN A 102 11.57 6.74 5.90
C ASN A 102 11.48 8.22 6.26
N GLN A 103 12.59 8.97 6.23
CA GLN A 103 12.59 10.41 6.46
C GLN A 103 11.71 11.14 5.45
N ILE A 104 11.89 10.88 4.14
CA ILE A 104 11.07 11.48 3.07
C ILE A 104 9.60 11.10 3.23
N THR A 105 9.33 9.82 3.52
CA THR A 105 7.97 9.32 3.68
C THR A 105 7.27 9.99 4.86
N LEU A 106 7.94 10.14 6.01
CA LEU A 106 7.37 10.83 7.16
C LEU A 106 7.10 12.30 6.90
N GLN A 107 7.99 13.00 6.19
CA GLN A 107 7.79 14.42 5.87
C GLN A 107 6.51 14.68 5.08
N ASP A 108 6.16 13.83 4.13
CA ASP A 108 4.96 14.03 3.29
C ASP A 108 3.72 13.31 3.86
N TRP A 109 3.86 12.03 4.20
CA TRP A 109 2.73 11.16 4.52
C TRP A 109 2.30 11.20 5.98
N TYR A 110 3.14 11.68 6.87
CA TYR A 110 2.82 11.80 8.29
C TYR A 110 2.64 13.25 8.76
N TYR A 111 3.52 14.15 8.32
CA TYR A 111 3.48 15.56 8.70
C TYR A 111 2.95 16.48 7.61
N GLY A 112 3.02 16.07 6.35
CA GLY A 112 2.82 16.92 5.19
C GLY A 112 1.42 16.92 4.59
N GLY A 113 1.36 17.23 3.32
CA GLY A 113 0.11 17.35 2.56
C GLY A 113 -0.62 16.04 2.38
N ALA A 114 0.11 14.94 2.24
CA ALA A 114 -0.47 13.61 2.12
C ALA A 114 -1.22 13.20 3.40
N ALA A 115 -0.68 13.50 4.57
CA ALA A 115 -1.37 13.27 5.83
C ALA A 115 -2.70 14.00 5.92
N ARG A 116 -2.71 15.30 5.55
CA ARG A 116 -3.94 16.10 5.55
C ARG A 116 -4.98 15.56 4.57
N ALA A 117 -4.55 15.18 3.37
CA ALA A 117 -5.45 14.61 2.36
C ALA A 117 -6.03 13.26 2.80
N THR A 118 -5.20 12.36 3.32
CA THR A 118 -5.64 11.05 3.82
C THR A 118 -6.68 11.20 4.92
N ARG A 119 -6.42 12.05 5.90
CA ARG A 119 -7.34 12.31 7.00
C ARG A 119 -8.67 12.85 6.52
N ALA A 120 -8.66 13.89 5.67
CA ALA A 120 -9.88 14.49 5.13
C ALA A 120 -10.71 13.49 4.32
N ILE A 121 -10.08 12.62 3.55
CA ILE A 121 -10.76 11.57 2.77
C ILE A 121 -11.31 10.49 3.70
N ALA A 122 -10.50 9.99 4.64
CA ALA A 122 -10.92 8.94 5.56
C ALA A 122 -12.09 9.39 6.46
N GLU A 123 -12.08 10.63 6.93
CA GLU A 123 -13.15 11.21 7.74
C GLU A 123 -14.49 11.29 6.99
N THR A 124 -14.45 11.60 5.69
CA THR A 124 -15.63 11.96 4.92
C THR A 124 -16.11 10.90 3.92
N CYS A 125 -15.32 9.84 3.64
CA CYS A 125 -15.76 8.75 2.76
C CYS A 125 -16.87 7.90 3.41
N ASN A 126 -17.65 7.22 2.58
CA ASN A 126 -18.75 6.36 3.01
C ASN A 126 -18.30 5.03 3.62
N GLY A 127 -17.08 4.58 3.31
CA GLY A 127 -16.50 3.37 3.87
C GLY A 127 -15.04 3.21 3.47
N ILE A 128 -14.33 2.37 4.21
CA ILE A 128 -12.91 2.09 4.03
C ILE A 128 -12.76 0.59 3.82
N ILE A 129 -12.11 0.21 2.72
CA ILE A 129 -11.85 -1.18 2.37
C ILE A 129 -10.36 -1.44 2.57
N ALA A 130 -10.02 -2.33 3.50
CA ALA A 130 -8.65 -2.75 3.75
C ALA A 130 -8.42 -4.16 3.17
N CYS A 131 -7.42 -4.32 2.31
CA CYS A 131 -7.14 -5.59 1.64
C CYS A 131 -6.17 -6.50 2.40
N LEU A 132 -5.40 -5.95 3.33
CA LEU A 132 -4.48 -6.67 4.21
C LEU A 132 -4.77 -6.33 5.67
N TRP A 133 -4.43 -7.28 6.55
CA TRP A 133 -4.72 -7.13 7.97
C TRP A 133 -4.07 -5.91 8.61
N GLU A 134 -2.85 -5.58 8.22
CA GLU A 134 -2.14 -4.41 8.72
C GLU A 134 -2.84 -3.09 8.38
N TYR A 135 -3.45 -2.98 7.20
CA TYR A 135 -4.23 -1.79 6.84
C TYR A 135 -5.55 -1.75 7.61
N TYR A 136 -6.21 -2.89 7.78
CA TYR A 136 -7.41 -2.97 8.61
C TYR A 136 -7.12 -2.54 10.05
N ALA A 137 -6.09 -3.12 10.67
CA ALA A 137 -5.68 -2.79 12.03
C ALA A 137 -5.26 -1.32 12.22
N SER A 138 -4.81 -0.67 11.14
CA SER A 138 -4.42 0.75 11.16
C SER A 138 -5.62 1.69 11.15
N TYR A 139 -6.71 1.33 10.52
CA TYR A 139 -7.90 2.18 10.36
C TYR A 139 -9.01 1.88 11.37
N GLN A 140 -9.18 0.63 11.75
CA GLN A 140 -10.24 0.16 12.62
C GLN A 140 -10.35 0.93 13.95
N PRO A 141 -9.26 1.31 14.64
CA PRO A 141 -9.36 2.06 15.89
C PRO A 141 -9.98 3.46 15.74
N TYR A 142 -9.99 4.03 14.54
CA TYR A 142 -10.50 5.39 14.27
C TYR A 142 -11.84 5.39 13.54
N PHE A 143 -12.15 4.33 12.80
CA PHE A 143 -13.31 4.24 11.89
C PHE A 143 -13.93 2.83 11.95
N SER A 144 -14.17 2.31 13.15
CA SER A 144 -14.70 0.95 13.36
C SER A 144 -16.04 0.70 12.68
N ASP A 145 -16.85 1.75 12.56
CA ASP A 145 -18.20 1.72 11.98
C ASP A 145 -18.22 1.63 10.44
N LYS A 146 -17.11 1.96 9.79
CA LYS A 146 -17.06 2.01 8.33
C LYS A 146 -15.81 1.36 7.71
N THR A 147 -14.97 0.70 8.50
CA THR A 147 -13.81 -0.04 7.99
C THR A 147 -14.14 -1.53 7.86
N ALA A 148 -13.96 -2.08 6.67
CA ALA A 148 -14.13 -3.49 6.38
C ALA A 148 -12.82 -4.13 5.90
N PHE A 149 -12.54 -5.34 6.38
CA PHE A 149 -11.46 -6.17 5.86
C PHE A 149 -12.01 -7.00 4.68
N ILE A 150 -11.58 -6.66 3.47
CA ILE A 150 -11.97 -7.35 2.24
C ILE A 150 -10.69 -7.70 1.47
N PRO A 151 -10.22 -8.95 1.54
CA PRO A 151 -9.01 -9.38 0.83
C PRO A 151 -9.12 -9.17 -0.67
N LEU A 152 -7.96 -9.01 -1.33
CA LEU A 152 -7.92 -8.94 -2.79
C LEU A 152 -8.47 -10.25 -3.39
N PRO A 153 -9.30 -10.18 -4.42
CA PRO A 153 -9.86 -11.36 -5.06
C PRO A 153 -8.77 -12.16 -5.77
N ILE A 154 -8.85 -13.47 -5.67
CA ILE A 154 -7.98 -14.42 -6.36
C ILE A 154 -8.85 -15.32 -7.23
N ASP A 155 -8.51 -15.49 -8.50
CA ASP A 155 -9.15 -16.47 -9.37
C ASP A 155 -8.62 -17.86 -9.05
N LEU A 156 -9.42 -18.64 -8.34
CA LEU A 156 -9.05 -20.00 -7.94
C LEU A 156 -9.18 -21.03 -9.06
N ARG A 157 -9.77 -20.68 -10.21
CA ARG A 157 -9.92 -21.62 -11.35
C ARG A 157 -8.58 -22.01 -11.94
N GLU A 158 -7.58 -21.16 -11.85
CA GLU A 158 -6.22 -21.41 -12.32
C GLU A 158 -5.30 -22.00 -11.25
N VAL A 159 -5.79 -22.13 -10.01
CA VAL A 159 -5.00 -22.64 -8.91
C VAL A 159 -5.18 -24.17 -8.82
N THR A 160 -4.17 -24.91 -9.24
CA THR A 160 -4.10 -26.36 -9.05
C THR A 160 -3.40 -26.69 -7.74
N SER A 161 -4.14 -27.29 -6.80
CA SER A 161 -3.52 -27.84 -5.59
C SER A 161 -2.77 -29.14 -5.96
N ARG A 162 -1.46 -29.15 -5.71
CA ARG A 162 -0.67 -30.37 -5.77
C ARG A 162 -0.37 -30.84 -4.34
N VAL A 163 -0.92 -31.95 -3.95
CA VAL A 163 -0.49 -32.63 -2.71
C VAL A 163 0.95 -33.11 -2.95
N ARG A 164 1.88 -32.50 -2.26
CA ARG A 164 3.28 -32.96 -2.26
C ARG A 164 3.48 -33.86 -1.06
N GLY A 165 4.18 -34.97 -1.24
CA GLY A 165 4.68 -35.79 -0.11
C GLY A 165 5.61 -34.94 0.78
N VAL A 166 5.98 -35.48 1.94
CA VAL A 166 6.97 -34.86 2.82
C VAL A 166 8.29 -34.77 2.07
N PRO A 167 8.84 -33.57 1.86
CA PRO A 167 10.10 -33.43 1.14
C PRO A 167 11.27 -33.98 1.97
N GLU A 168 12.25 -34.60 1.33
CA GLU A 168 13.49 -35.01 1.99
C GLU A 168 14.25 -33.84 2.61
N LYS A 169 14.22 -32.69 1.92
CA LYS A 169 14.78 -31.43 2.42
C LYS A 169 13.74 -30.31 2.37
N LEU A 170 13.69 -29.50 3.42
CA LEU A 170 12.87 -28.29 3.43
C LEU A 170 13.46 -27.27 2.43
N ASN A 171 12.62 -26.76 1.57
CA ASN A 171 13.04 -25.77 0.58
C ASN A 171 12.42 -24.41 0.92
N PHE A 172 13.26 -23.48 1.35
CA PHE A 172 12.87 -22.09 1.59
C PHE A 172 13.03 -21.29 0.30
N PHE A 173 11.93 -20.73 -0.18
CA PHE A 173 11.95 -19.81 -1.31
C PHE A 173 11.88 -18.37 -0.78
N ILE A 174 12.78 -17.51 -1.26
CA ILE A 174 12.77 -16.08 -0.94
C ILE A 174 12.91 -15.25 -2.20
N GLY A 175 11.90 -14.41 -2.47
CA GLY A 175 11.91 -13.40 -3.52
C GLY A 175 12.47 -12.08 -2.97
N ILE A 176 13.50 -11.55 -3.60
CA ILE A 176 14.22 -10.35 -3.15
C ILE A 176 14.05 -9.24 -4.18
N GLN A 177 13.52 -8.12 -3.75
CA GLN A 177 13.57 -6.85 -4.49
C GLN A 177 14.70 -6.02 -3.89
N SER A 178 15.87 -6.00 -4.53
CA SER A 178 17.08 -5.36 -3.98
C SER A 178 16.85 -3.90 -3.62
N ALA A 179 16.17 -3.13 -4.46
CA ALA A 179 15.84 -1.73 -4.21
C ALA A 179 14.86 -1.51 -3.04
N ARG A 180 14.17 -2.56 -2.56
CA ARG A 180 13.16 -2.51 -1.49
C ARG A 180 13.46 -3.47 -0.34
N SER A 181 14.67 -3.97 -0.26
CA SER A 181 15.09 -4.98 0.72
C SER A 181 14.75 -4.54 2.16
N ASN A 182 15.09 -3.31 2.51
CA ASN A 182 14.80 -2.74 3.83
C ASN A 182 13.29 -2.64 4.12
N LEU A 183 12.47 -2.32 3.11
CA LEU A 183 11.01 -2.20 3.26
C LEU A 183 10.34 -3.57 3.41
N LYS A 184 10.88 -4.58 2.75
CA LYS A 184 10.36 -5.96 2.78
C LYS A 184 10.94 -6.80 3.91
N GLY A 185 11.90 -6.27 4.66
CA GLY A 185 12.57 -6.98 5.75
C GLY A 185 13.50 -8.12 5.26
N THR A 186 13.80 -8.19 3.96
CA THR A 186 14.68 -9.21 3.41
C THR A 186 16.13 -9.03 3.86
N ASP A 187 16.52 -7.81 4.20
CA ASP A 187 17.81 -7.48 4.83
C ASP A 187 17.97 -8.13 6.22
N VAL A 188 16.88 -8.43 6.91
CA VAL A 188 16.86 -9.12 8.20
C VAL A 188 16.66 -10.63 8.01
N MET A 189 15.73 -11.02 7.13
CA MET A 189 15.38 -12.43 6.94
C MET A 189 16.48 -13.25 6.27
N LEU A 190 17.12 -12.70 5.24
CA LEU A 190 18.11 -13.44 4.45
C LEU A 190 19.30 -13.93 5.28
N PRO A 191 19.97 -13.10 6.11
CA PRO A 191 21.05 -13.57 6.97
C PRO A 191 20.63 -14.68 7.92
N VAL A 192 19.41 -14.63 8.46
CA VAL A 192 18.88 -15.66 9.36
C VAL A 192 18.67 -16.97 8.59
N LEU A 193 18.09 -16.93 7.40
CA LEU A 193 17.89 -18.11 6.56
C LEU A 193 19.23 -18.73 6.16
N GLN A 194 20.22 -17.93 5.80
CA GLN A 194 21.56 -18.40 5.47
C GLN A 194 22.26 -19.07 6.66
N GLU A 195 22.10 -18.54 7.87
CA GLU A 195 22.61 -19.17 9.09
C GLU A 195 21.90 -20.50 9.36
N VAL A 196 20.58 -20.57 9.19
CA VAL A 196 19.79 -21.81 9.30
C VAL A 196 20.29 -22.85 8.29
N GLN A 197 20.50 -22.47 7.03
CA GLN A 197 21.02 -23.37 6.01
C GLN A 197 22.43 -23.86 6.35
N ARG A 198 23.31 -22.98 6.83
CA ARG A 198 24.65 -23.35 7.25
C ARG A 198 24.64 -24.40 8.38
N LYS A 199 23.73 -24.22 9.36
CA LYS A 199 23.62 -25.10 10.52
C LYS A 199 22.92 -26.44 10.20
N TYR A 200 22.00 -26.43 9.26
CA TYR A 200 21.15 -27.58 8.91
C TYR A 200 21.20 -27.91 7.42
N SER A 201 22.38 -27.93 6.83
CA SER A 201 22.60 -28.12 5.39
C SER A 201 21.99 -29.41 4.81
N GLU A 202 21.95 -30.47 5.64
CA GLU A 202 21.34 -31.75 5.25
C GLU A 202 19.81 -31.73 5.26
N LEU A 203 19.20 -30.82 6.03
CA LEU A 203 17.75 -30.75 6.23
C LEU A 203 17.06 -29.68 5.41
N CYS A 204 17.78 -28.65 4.99
CA CYS A 204 17.17 -27.54 4.27
C CYS A 204 18.09 -26.94 3.20
N ARG A 205 17.45 -26.26 2.27
CA ARG A 205 18.11 -25.38 1.28
C ARG A 205 17.32 -24.11 1.10
N ILE A 206 18.00 -23.04 0.61
CA ILE A 206 17.38 -21.77 0.25
C ILE A 206 17.44 -21.62 -1.27
N THR A 207 16.34 -21.17 -1.84
CA THR A 207 16.25 -20.73 -3.23
C THR A 207 16.00 -19.23 -3.23
N GLU A 208 17.01 -18.46 -3.59
CA GLU A 208 16.95 -17.01 -3.70
C GLU A 208 16.61 -16.60 -5.13
N VAL A 209 15.65 -15.68 -5.30
CA VAL A 209 15.31 -15.11 -6.59
C VAL A 209 15.33 -13.59 -6.47
N HIS A 210 16.19 -12.95 -7.25
CA HIS A 210 16.47 -11.52 -7.18
C HIS A 210 15.88 -10.78 -8.38
N ASP A 211 15.16 -9.68 -8.13
CA ASP A 211 14.75 -8.65 -9.10
C ASP A 211 14.09 -9.20 -10.38
N VAL A 212 13.35 -10.30 -10.26
CA VAL A 212 12.59 -10.86 -11.40
C VAL A 212 11.34 -10.02 -11.62
N PRO A 213 11.07 -9.57 -12.85
CA PRO A 213 9.81 -8.91 -13.18
C PRO A 213 8.62 -9.87 -12.99
N TYR A 214 7.50 -9.33 -12.53
CA TYR A 214 6.24 -10.07 -12.37
C TYR A 214 5.55 -10.28 -13.72
#